data_4e8d8a1a5853089486233d7dd954bbfc
#
_entry.id   4e8d8a1a5853089486233d7dd954bbfc
#
_cell.length_a   1.000
_cell.length_b   1.000
_cell.length_c   1.000
_cell.angle_alpha   90.00
_cell.angle_beta   90.00
_cell.angle_gamma   90.00
#
_symmetry.space_group_name_H-M   'P 1'
#
loop_
_entity.id
_entity.type
_entity.pdbx_description
1 polymer ?
#
loop_
_entity_poly.entity_id
_entity_poly.type
_entity_poly.pdbx_seq_one_letter_code
_entity_poly.pdbx_strand_id
1 'polypeptide(L)'
;MQAENLTINFGGKTAIHNVSLTVHKNEIVTLIGPNGAGKSTLLRALLQALKPTSGEVWRKHGLVIGYVPQKLNIDPIMPMTVERFLSIPDKRPLSEREAALRDVGALHTLKQAVQSLSGGEFQRVLLARAILRKPDILVLDEPVQGVDFQGQTELYKLISRLKEQSGFGILMVSHDLHIVMAETDRVICINGHICCSGAPTQVSDSPEYLALFGRQTKPGLAVYHHLHDHSHDCAHDHPLATSNET
;
A
#
# COMPACT_ATOMS: atom_id res chain seq x y z
N MET A 1 7.74 13.66 -0.16
CA MET A 1 7.38 13.83 1.27
C MET A 1 8.50 13.27 2.10
N GLN A 2 8.97 14.00 3.10
CA GLN A 2 10.16 13.64 3.89
C GLN A 2 9.88 13.92 5.37
N ALA A 3 10.40 13.06 6.23
CA ALA A 3 10.46 13.23 7.67
C ALA A 3 11.92 13.25 8.10
N GLU A 4 12.29 14.16 8.99
CA GLU A 4 13.65 14.29 9.52
C GLU A 4 13.63 14.29 11.05
N ASN A 5 14.34 13.31 11.63
CA ASN A 5 14.58 13.15 13.06
C ASN A 5 13.31 13.25 13.92
N LEU A 6 12.19 12.69 13.43
CA LEU A 6 10.90 12.76 14.11
C LEU A 6 10.93 12.03 15.46
N THR A 7 10.56 12.75 16.50
CA THR A 7 10.30 12.18 17.83
C THR A 7 8.90 12.59 18.28
N ILE A 8 8.12 11.63 18.77
CA ILE A 8 6.75 11.82 19.19
C ILE A 8 6.53 11.20 20.57
N ASN A 9 6.15 12.04 21.53
CA ASN A 9 5.89 11.64 22.90
C ASN A 9 4.42 11.85 23.26
N PHE A 10 3.84 10.92 24.03
CA PHE A 10 2.52 11.03 24.64
C PHE A 10 2.61 10.78 26.14
N GLY A 11 2.26 11.77 26.97
CA GLY A 11 2.20 11.61 28.42
C GLY A 11 3.45 11.01 29.04
N GLY A 12 4.65 11.42 28.58
CA GLY A 12 5.94 10.91 29.05
C GLY A 12 6.42 9.62 28.40
N LYS A 13 5.61 8.97 27.55
CA LYS A 13 5.99 7.77 26.79
C LYS A 13 6.38 8.14 25.36
N THR A 14 7.56 7.73 24.93
CA THR A 14 8.01 7.90 23.54
C THR A 14 7.36 6.85 22.64
N ALA A 15 6.57 7.30 21.67
CA ALA A 15 5.93 6.45 20.68
C ALA A 15 6.81 6.28 19.43
N ILE A 16 7.52 7.35 19.04
CA ILE A 16 8.47 7.38 17.92
C ILE A 16 9.71 8.15 18.37
N HIS A 17 10.88 7.60 18.09
CA HIS A 17 12.16 8.18 18.43
C HIS A 17 13.07 8.29 17.23
N ASN A 18 13.46 9.51 16.87
CA ASN A 18 14.47 9.83 15.87
C ASN A 18 14.25 9.11 14.52
N VAL A 19 13.04 9.20 13.96
CA VAL A 19 12.68 8.55 12.69
C VAL A 19 12.87 9.52 11.54
N SER A 20 13.66 9.11 10.53
CA SER A 20 13.83 9.84 9.28
C SER A 20 13.47 8.92 8.10
N LEU A 21 12.60 9.40 7.21
CA LEU A 21 12.23 8.67 6.00
C LEU A 21 11.81 9.62 4.88
N THR A 22 11.92 9.15 3.65
CA THR A 22 11.47 9.87 2.47
C THR A 22 10.58 8.96 1.62
N VAL A 23 9.55 9.52 1.01
CA VAL A 23 8.70 8.83 0.02
C VAL A 23 8.78 9.60 -1.29
N HIS A 24 9.22 8.93 -2.34
CA HIS A 24 9.36 9.47 -3.69
C HIS A 24 8.15 9.15 -4.55
N LYS A 25 8.01 9.83 -5.69
CA LYS A 25 7.08 9.43 -6.75
C LYS A 25 7.52 8.08 -7.33
N ASN A 26 6.55 7.33 -7.81
CA ASN A 26 6.75 6.01 -8.43
C ASN A 26 7.49 4.99 -7.55
N GLU A 27 7.39 5.14 -6.22
CA GLU A 27 7.99 4.24 -5.22
C GLU A 27 6.89 3.74 -4.28
N ILE A 28 6.89 2.44 -3.96
CA ILE A 28 6.09 1.85 -2.89
C ILE A 28 7.00 1.65 -1.68
N VAL A 29 6.75 2.44 -0.65
CA VAL A 29 7.41 2.29 0.66
C VAL A 29 6.42 1.66 1.63
N THR A 30 6.79 0.53 2.22
CA THR A 30 5.94 -0.13 3.20
C THR A 30 6.54 -0.10 4.59
N LEU A 31 5.74 0.41 5.53
CA LEU A 31 6.04 0.40 6.95
C LEU A 31 5.53 -0.91 7.56
N ILE A 32 6.42 -1.68 8.15
CA ILE A 32 6.09 -2.90 8.89
C ILE A 32 6.52 -2.78 10.35
N GLY A 33 5.93 -3.57 11.22
CA GLY A 33 6.26 -3.58 12.64
C GLY A 33 5.14 -4.17 13.49
N PRO A 34 5.41 -4.56 14.73
CA PRO A 34 4.41 -5.12 15.64
C PRO A 34 3.31 -4.09 15.99
N ASN A 35 2.23 -4.57 16.59
CA ASN A 35 1.20 -3.70 17.12
C ASN A 35 1.78 -2.81 18.22
N GLY A 36 1.44 -1.52 18.19
CA GLY A 36 2.02 -0.55 19.12
C GLY A 36 3.40 -0.01 18.74
N ALA A 37 4.01 -0.45 17.63
CA ALA A 37 5.31 0.01 17.14
C ALA A 37 5.37 1.50 16.71
N GLY A 38 4.23 2.20 16.69
CA GLY A 38 4.17 3.61 16.32
C GLY A 38 3.84 3.88 14.85
N LYS A 39 3.51 2.87 14.04
CA LYS A 39 3.20 3.03 12.60
C LYS A 39 2.11 4.07 12.33
N SER A 40 0.93 3.94 12.95
CA SER A 40 -0.18 4.89 12.78
C SER A 40 0.14 6.28 13.38
N THR A 41 0.98 6.34 14.43
CA THR A 41 1.49 7.60 14.98
C THR A 41 2.37 8.32 13.97
N LEU A 42 3.29 7.60 13.34
CA LEU A 42 4.15 8.13 12.28
C LEU A 42 3.32 8.59 11.08
N LEU A 43 2.34 7.80 10.63
CA LEU A 43 1.43 8.22 9.55
C LEU A 43 0.70 9.52 9.87
N ARG A 44 0.15 9.65 11.10
CA ARG A 44 -0.53 10.88 11.52
C ARG A 44 0.40 12.10 11.52
N ALA A 45 1.67 11.93 11.91
CA ALA A 45 2.65 13.00 11.84
C ALA A 45 2.99 13.35 10.39
N LEU A 46 3.22 12.34 9.53
CA LEU A 46 3.45 12.53 8.10
C LEU A 46 2.27 13.19 7.40
N LEU A 47 1.03 12.88 7.82
CA LEU A 47 -0.19 13.55 7.36
C LEU A 47 -0.42 14.92 7.98
N GLN A 48 0.49 15.40 8.87
CA GLN A 48 0.36 16.65 9.65
C GLN A 48 -0.94 16.73 10.49
N ALA A 49 -1.54 15.56 10.77
CA ALA A 49 -2.65 15.43 11.71
C ALA A 49 -2.17 15.35 13.17
N LEU A 50 -0.86 15.19 13.37
CA LEU A 50 -0.21 15.17 14.68
C LEU A 50 1.10 15.96 14.59
N LYS A 51 1.28 16.92 15.51
CA LYS A 51 2.53 17.68 15.61
C LYS A 51 3.59 16.84 16.33
N PRO A 52 4.79 16.64 15.75
CA PRO A 52 5.87 15.95 16.44
C PRO A 52 6.37 16.75 17.65
N THR A 53 6.99 16.06 18.61
CA THR A 53 7.65 16.68 19.77
C THR A 53 8.95 17.35 19.34
N SER A 54 9.71 16.71 18.42
CA SER A 54 10.88 17.27 17.76
C SER A 54 11.04 16.67 16.37
N GLY A 55 11.92 17.27 15.55
CA GLY A 55 12.05 16.96 14.13
C GLY A 55 10.97 17.63 13.29
N GLU A 56 11.01 17.41 11.99
CA GLU A 56 10.10 18.09 11.08
C GLU A 56 9.62 17.19 9.94
N VAL A 57 8.48 17.54 9.37
CA VAL A 57 7.91 16.92 8.16
C VAL A 57 7.90 17.95 7.06
N TRP A 58 8.71 17.71 6.05
CA TRP A 58 8.74 18.52 4.84
C TRP A 58 7.87 17.92 3.74
N ARG A 59 7.09 18.77 3.08
CA ARG A 59 6.28 18.44 1.92
C ARG A 59 6.54 19.46 0.83
N LYS A 60 6.62 19.00 -0.42
CA LYS A 60 6.63 19.92 -1.57
C LYS A 60 5.38 20.80 -1.53
N HIS A 61 5.53 22.09 -1.81
CA HIS A 61 4.36 22.99 -1.92
C HIS A 61 3.35 22.46 -2.93
N GLY A 62 2.07 22.45 -2.57
CA GLY A 62 1.00 21.92 -3.40
C GLY A 62 0.92 20.39 -3.49
N LEU A 63 1.70 19.65 -2.68
CA LEU A 63 1.64 18.18 -2.65
C LEU A 63 0.23 17.69 -2.32
N VAL A 64 -0.38 16.96 -3.23
CA VAL A 64 -1.70 16.33 -3.04
C VAL A 64 -1.50 14.93 -2.46
N ILE A 65 -2.13 14.68 -1.30
CA ILE A 65 -2.10 13.36 -0.64
C ILE A 65 -3.49 12.73 -0.73
N GLY A 66 -3.56 11.51 -1.27
CA GLY A 66 -4.69 10.60 -1.11
C GLY A 66 -4.50 9.76 0.14
N TYR A 67 -5.52 9.60 0.97
CA TYR A 67 -5.43 8.80 2.19
C TYR A 67 -6.55 7.78 2.29
N VAL A 68 -6.16 6.53 2.51
CA VAL A 68 -7.06 5.41 2.84
C VAL A 68 -6.79 5.02 4.29
N PRO A 69 -7.70 5.32 5.22
CA PRO A 69 -7.56 4.99 6.63
C PRO A 69 -7.82 3.49 6.88
N GLN A 70 -7.24 2.94 7.93
CA GLN A 70 -7.49 1.57 8.40
C GLN A 70 -8.97 1.31 8.68
N LYS A 71 -9.64 2.26 9.31
CA LYS A 71 -11.08 2.22 9.61
C LYS A 71 -11.71 3.56 9.28
N LEU A 72 -12.84 3.50 8.62
CA LEU A 72 -13.70 4.66 8.44
C LEU A 72 -15.06 4.32 9.03
N ASN A 73 -15.39 4.97 10.16
CA ASN A 73 -16.69 4.81 10.79
C ASN A 73 -17.71 5.67 10.02
N ILE A 74 -18.60 5.00 9.32
CA ILE A 74 -19.78 5.61 8.71
C ILE A 74 -20.96 5.19 9.59
N ASP A 75 -21.74 6.17 10.03
CA ASP A 75 -22.92 5.91 10.86
C ASP A 75 -23.87 4.95 10.11
N PRO A 76 -24.17 3.77 10.69
CA PRO A 76 -25.08 2.79 10.06
C PRO A 76 -26.47 3.35 9.77
N ILE A 77 -26.91 4.36 10.53
CA ILE A 77 -28.23 4.98 10.40
C ILE A 77 -28.27 5.97 9.26
N MET A 78 -27.11 6.50 8.80
CA MET A 78 -27.04 7.46 7.71
C MET A 78 -27.02 6.75 6.35
N PRO A 79 -28.12 6.70 5.60
CA PRO A 79 -28.11 6.08 4.28
C PRO A 79 -27.22 6.89 3.33
N MET A 80 -26.13 6.29 2.89
CA MET A 80 -25.17 6.93 2.00
C MET A 80 -24.83 6.00 0.84
N THR A 81 -25.15 6.40 -0.37
CA THR A 81 -24.69 5.68 -1.57
C THR A 81 -23.20 5.92 -1.83
N VAL A 82 -22.55 4.97 -2.52
CA VAL A 82 -21.16 5.14 -2.98
C VAL A 82 -20.99 6.41 -3.80
N GLU A 83 -21.94 6.72 -4.68
CA GLU A 83 -21.95 7.96 -5.45
C GLU A 83 -21.88 9.20 -4.55
N ARG A 84 -22.70 9.24 -3.50
CA ARG A 84 -22.70 10.35 -2.53
C ARG A 84 -21.40 10.39 -1.74
N PHE A 85 -20.90 9.25 -1.28
CA PHE A 85 -19.65 9.12 -0.55
C PHE A 85 -18.46 9.66 -1.32
N LEU A 86 -18.37 9.36 -2.63
CA LEU A 86 -17.31 9.86 -3.51
C LEU A 86 -17.45 11.37 -3.83
N SER A 87 -18.61 11.97 -3.57
CA SER A 87 -18.81 13.41 -3.77
C SER A 87 -18.38 14.27 -2.57
N ILE A 88 -17.90 13.66 -1.48
CA ILE A 88 -17.50 14.36 -0.26
C ILE A 88 -15.96 14.24 -0.07
N PRO A 89 -15.26 15.34 0.26
CA PRO A 89 -15.73 16.71 0.39
C PRO A 89 -15.86 17.45 -0.97
N ASP A 90 -15.19 16.95 -2.01
CA ASP A 90 -15.09 17.61 -3.32
C ASP A 90 -16.17 17.08 -4.26
N LYS A 91 -17.07 17.97 -4.72
CA LYS A 91 -18.08 17.61 -5.72
C LYS A 91 -17.43 17.38 -7.09
N ARG A 92 -16.83 16.21 -7.29
CA ARG A 92 -16.31 15.81 -8.60
C ARG A 92 -17.45 15.44 -9.55
N PRO A 93 -17.30 15.67 -10.87
CA PRO A 93 -18.26 15.21 -11.87
C PRO A 93 -18.56 13.71 -11.75
N LEU A 94 -19.77 13.29 -12.13
CA LEU A 94 -20.16 11.88 -12.10
C LEU A 94 -19.21 11.01 -12.93
N SER A 95 -18.83 11.50 -14.12
CA SER A 95 -17.90 10.83 -15.03
C SER A 95 -16.53 10.53 -14.39
N GLU A 96 -15.98 11.44 -13.58
CA GLU A 96 -14.72 11.22 -12.87
C GLU A 96 -14.90 10.17 -11.76
N ARG A 97 -16.03 10.19 -11.04
CA ARG A 97 -16.35 9.19 -10.00
C ARG A 97 -16.52 7.79 -10.58
N GLU A 98 -17.22 7.69 -11.73
CA GLU A 98 -17.36 6.43 -12.47
C GLU A 98 -16.02 5.92 -12.99
N ALA A 99 -15.16 6.81 -13.52
CA ALA A 99 -13.82 6.45 -13.97
C ALA A 99 -12.98 5.90 -12.81
N ALA A 100 -12.95 6.57 -11.67
CA ALA A 100 -12.21 6.10 -10.51
C ALA A 100 -12.73 4.75 -9.98
N LEU A 101 -14.05 4.53 -9.98
CA LEU A 101 -14.62 3.23 -9.61
C LEU A 101 -14.28 2.12 -10.64
N ARG A 102 -14.20 2.48 -11.93
CA ARG A 102 -13.79 1.55 -12.99
C ARG A 102 -12.33 1.15 -12.82
N ASP A 103 -11.46 2.11 -12.52
CA ASP A 103 -10.02 1.88 -12.30
C ASP A 103 -9.76 0.89 -11.18
N VAL A 104 -10.60 0.90 -10.12
CA VAL A 104 -10.50 -0.02 -8.99
C VAL A 104 -11.40 -1.26 -9.13
N GLY A 105 -12.15 -1.43 -10.24
CA GLY A 105 -13.03 -2.58 -10.46
C GLY A 105 -14.28 -2.61 -9.58
N ALA A 106 -14.77 -1.44 -9.14
CA ALA A 106 -15.93 -1.30 -8.24
C ALA A 106 -17.09 -0.48 -8.83
N LEU A 107 -17.16 -0.29 -10.17
CA LEU A 107 -18.21 0.53 -10.80
C LEU A 107 -19.62 0.05 -10.49
N HIS A 108 -19.83 -1.27 -10.35
CA HIS A 108 -21.11 -1.88 -10.03
C HIS A 108 -21.68 -1.42 -8.68
N THR A 109 -20.84 -0.91 -7.78
CA THR A 109 -21.25 -0.46 -6.45
C THR A 109 -21.81 0.97 -6.42
N LEU A 110 -21.71 1.74 -7.52
CA LEU A 110 -21.98 3.19 -7.56
C LEU A 110 -23.29 3.60 -6.87
N LYS A 111 -24.37 2.83 -7.09
CA LYS A 111 -25.70 3.10 -6.54
C LYS A 111 -25.99 2.35 -5.24
N GLN A 112 -25.09 1.50 -4.78
CA GLN A 112 -25.28 0.72 -3.54
C GLN A 112 -25.06 1.61 -2.32
N ALA A 113 -25.67 1.23 -1.20
CA ALA A 113 -25.37 1.83 0.09
C ALA A 113 -23.96 1.41 0.54
N VAL A 114 -23.18 2.34 1.06
CA VAL A 114 -21.80 2.05 1.53
C VAL A 114 -21.82 0.97 2.63
N GLN A 115 -22.86 0.93 3.44
CA GLN A 115 -23.04 -0.03 4.52
C GLN A 115 -23.31 -1.47 4.04
N SER A 116 -23.75 -1.66 2.80
CA SER A 116 -24.05 -2.98 2.21
C SER A 116 -22.88 -3.60 1.46
N LEU A 117 -21.76 -2.89 1.36
CA LEU A 117 -20.58 -3.37 0.65
C LEU A 117 -19.85 -4.47 1.42
N SER A 118 -19.34 -5.45 0.69
CA SER A 118 -18.34 -6.38 1.23
C SER A 118 -17.06 -5.63 1.65
N GLY A 119 -16.23 -6.24 2.51
CA GLY A 119 -14.96 -5.62 2.92
C GLY A 119 -14.06 -5.25 1.74
N GLY A 120 -13.94 -6.13 0.75
CA GLY A 120 -13.15 -5.89 -0.46
C GLY A 120 -13.72 -4.78 -1.34
N GLU A 121 -15.04 -4.72 -1.54
CA GLU A 121 -15.70 -3.63 -2.27
C GLU A 121 -15.52 -2.30 -1.55
N PHE A 122 -15.66 -2.29 -0.23
CA PHE A 122 -15.46 -1.08 0.56
C PHE A 122 -14.02 -0.56 0.45
N GLN A 123 -13.01 -1.43 0.53
CA GLN A 123 -11.61 -1.03 0.34
C GLN A 123 -11.35 -0.47 -1.07
N ARG A 124 -11.93 -1.08 -2.11
CA ARG A 124 -11.86 -0.55 -3.49
C ARG A 124 -12.53 0.82 -3.60
N VAL A 125 -13.67 1.04 -2.96
CA VAL A 125 -14.35 2.35 -2.92
C VAL A 125 -13.54 3.40 -2.16
N LEU A 126 -12.89 3.05 -1.06
CA LEU A 126 -11.97 3.95 -0.34
C LEU A 126 -10.76 4.32 -1.22
N LEU A 127 -10.21 3.35 -1.95
CA LEU A 127 -9.13 3.59 -2.90
C LEU A 127 -9.58 4.51 -4.04
N ALA A 128 -10.76 4.27 -4.64
CA ALA A 128 -11.35 5.15 -5.65
C ALA A 128 -11.46 6.59 -5.14
N ARG A 129 -11.94 6.78 -3.91
CA ARG A 129 -12.04 8.10 -3.28
C ARG A 129 -10.69 8.79 -3.13
N ALA A 130 -9.65 8.03 -2.77
CA ALA A 130 -8.31 8.57 -2.61
C ALA A 130 -7.68 8.99 -3.94
N ILE A 131 -7.83 8.18 -5.01
CA ILE A 131 -7.27 8.47 -6.34
C ILE A 131 -8.04 9.56 -7.10
N LEU A 132 -9.33 9.78 -6.80
CA LEU A 132 -10.12 10.90 -7.34
C LEU A 132 -9.46 12.26 -7.12
N ARG A 133 -8.65 12.39 -6.08
CA ARG A 133 -7.91 13.61 -5.79
C ARG A 133 -6.69 13.81 -6.67
N LYS A 134 -6.37 12.85 -7.55
CA LYS A 134 -5.16 12.82 -8.38
C LYS A 134 -3.91 13.06 -7.53
N PRO A 135 -3.64 12.16 -6.55
CA PRO A 135 -2.60 12.39 -5.57
C PRO A 135 -1.20 12.31 -6.17
N ASP A 136 -0.26 13.06 -5.59
CA ASP A 136 1.18 12.85 -5.79
C ASP A 136 1.70 11.69 -4.94
N ILE A 137 1.09 11.51 -3.76
CA ILE A 137 1.40 10.40 -2.83
C ILE A 137 0.09 9.82 -2.32
N LEU A 138 -0.03 8.50 -2.39
CA LEU A 138 -1.11 7.73 -1.82
C LEU A 138 -0.64 7.10 -0.50
N VAL A 139 -1.35 7.37 0.59
CA VAL A 139 -1.07 6.82 1.92
C VAL A 139 -2.14 5.80 2.25
N LEU A 140 -1.73 4.56 2.54
CA LEU A 140 -2.60 3.43 2.79
C LEU A 140 -2.32 2.87 4.20
N ASP A 141 -3.29 2.93 5.09
CA ASP A 141 -3.17 2.40 6.45
C ASP A 141 -3.92 1.06 6.54
N GLU A 142 -3.18 -0.05 6.44
CA GLU A 142 -3.70 -1.43 6.43
C GLU A 142 -4.84 -1.66 5.41
N PRO A 143 -4.61 -1.42 4.11
CA PRO A 143 -5.67 -1.36 3.09
C PRO A 143 -6.40 -2.68 2.85
N VAL A 144 -5.89 -3.79 3.34
CA VAL A 144 -6.47 -5.14 3.15
C VAL A 144 -7.23 -5.64 4.37
N GLN A 145 -7.39 -4.81 5.41
CA GLN A 145 -8.10 -5.23 6.62
C GLN A 145 -9.57 -5.56 6.31
N GLY A 146 -10.01 -6.75 6.74
CA GLY A 146 -11.37 -7.22 6.49
C GLY A 146 -11.63 -7.78 5.09
N VAL A 147 -10.58 -8.00 4.32
CA VAL A 147 -10.60 -8.63 3.00
C VAL A 147 -10.10 -10.08 3.13
N ASP A 148 -10.70 -11.03 2.43
CA ASP A 148 -10.23 -12.42 2.39
C ASP A 148 -8.87 -12.54 1.67
N PHE A 149 -8.20 -13.67 1.84
CA PHE A 149 -6.83 -13.86 1.35
C PHE A 149 -6.69 -13.65 -0.17
N GLN A 150 -7.66 -14.11 -0.97
CA GLN A 150 -7.63 -13.91 -2.41
C GLN A 150 -7.81 -12.45 -2.78
N GLY A 151 -8.79 -11.78 -2.17
CA GLY A 151 -9.04 -10.36 -2.36
C GLY A 151 -7.88 -9.47 -1.92
N GLN A 152 -7.14 -9.86 -0.87
CA GLN A 152 -5.92 -9.16 -0.45
C GLN A 152 -4.88 -9.15 -1.57
N THR A 153 -4.59 -10.32 -2.15
CA THR A 153 -3.63 -10.42 -3.26
C THR A 153 -4.05 -9.57 -4.46
N GLU A 154 -5.34 -9.62 -4.82
CA GLU A 154 -5.89 -8.81 -5.91
C GLU A 154 -5.80 -7.31 -5.62
N LEU A 155 -6.03 -6.89 -4.36
CA LEU A 155 -5.97 -5.48 -3.99
C LEU A 155 -4.54 -4.94 -4.03
N TYR A 156 -3.53 -5.71 -3.60
CA TYR A 156 -2.12 -5.30 -3.73
C TYR A 156 -1.69 -5.18 -5.20
N LYS A 157 -2.05 -6.15 -6.06
CA LYS A 157 -1.81 -6.06 -7.50
C LYS A 157 -2.51 -4.84 -8.14
N LEU A 158 -3.72 -4.52 -7.69
CA LEU A 158 -4.42 -3.32 -8.12
C LEU A 158 -3.65 -2.04 -7.71
N ILE A 159 -3.15 -1.98 -6.48
CA ILE A 159 -2.38 -0.84 -5.97
C ILE A 159 -1.09 -0.64 -6.80
N SER A 160 -0.34 -1.72 -7.08
CA SER A 160 0.85 -1.69 -7.93
C SER A 160 0.53 -1.20 -9.34
N ARG A 161 -0.52 -1.73 -9.96
CA ARG A 161 -0.97 -1.29 -11.28
C ARG A 161 -1.35 0.20 -11.31
N LEU A 162 -2.08 0.68 -10.30
CA LEU A 162 -2.45 2.11 -10.21
C LEU A 162 -1.22 3.02 -10.07
N LYS A 163 -0.19 2.59 -9.32
CA LYS A 163 1.10 3.29 -9.23
C LYS A 163 1.76 3.39 -10.61
N GLU A 164 1.86 2.29 -11.34
CA GLU A 164 2.46 2.25 -12.67
C GLU A 164 1.76 3.17 -13.66
N GLN A 165 0.42 3.20 -13.63
CA GLN A 165 -0.39 4.03 -14.53
C GLN A 165 -0.35 5.51 -14.21
N SER A 166 -0.23 5.87 -12.93
CA SER A 166 -0.38 7.27 -12.47
C SER A 166 0.92 7.90 -11.99
N GLY A 167 1.97 7.11 -11.70
CA GLY A 167 3.28 7.58 -11.26
C GLY A 167 3.31 8.21 -9.87
N PHE A 168 2.25 8.08 -9.06
CA PHE A 168 2.26 8.57 -7.69
C PHE A 168 3.17 7.69 -6.80
N GLY A 169 3.70 8.27 -5.71
CA GLY A 169 4.36 7.49 -4.67
C GLY A 169 3.34 6.85 -3.73
N ILE A 170 3.69 5.74 -3.11
CA ILE A 170 2.84 5.06 -2.12
C ILE A 170 3.59 4.92 -0.81
N LEU A 171 2.93 5.32 0.29
CA LEU A 171 3.33 4.96 1.64
C LEU A 171 2.27 4.04 2.22
N MET A 172 2.63 2.80 2.51
CA MET A 172 1.70 1.81 3.00
C MET A 172 2.09 1.31 4.38
N VAL A 173 1.12 1.10 5.25
CA VAL A 173 1.29 0.31 6.48
C VAL A 173 0.68 -1.05 6.26
N SER A 174 1.43 -2.10 6.56
CA SER A 174 0.92 -3.46 6.50
C SER A 174 1.55 -4.34 7.60
N HIS A 175 0.83 -5.35 8.00
CA HIS A 175 1.31 -6.43 8.87
C HIS A 175 1.44 -7.77 8.11
N ASP A 176 0.98 -7.82 6.85
CA ASP A 176 1.09 -9.01 5.99
C ASP A 176 2.39 -8.97 5.20
N LEU A 177 3.40 -9.65 5.75
CA LEU A 177 4.77 -9.60 5.24
C LEU A 177 4.94 -10.32 3.90
N HIS A 178 4.17 -11.40 3.66
CA HIS A 178 4.38 -12.23 2.47
C HIS A 178 3.97 -11.53 1.18
N ILE A 179 2.82 -10.89 1.20
CA ILE A 179 2.29 -10.21 0.01
C ILE A 179 3.01 -8.87 -0.18
N VAL A 180 3.29 -8.17 0.92
CA VAL A 180 4.00 -6.88 0.90
C VAL A 180 5.39 -7.01 0.27
N MET A 181 6.13 -8.08 0.60
CA MET A 181 7.48 -8.29 0.06
C MET A 181 7.51 -8.46 -1.47
N ALA A 182 6.41 -8.91 -2.09
CA ALA A 182 6.33 -9.08 -3.54
C ALA A 182 6.04 -7.77 -4.31
N GLU A 183 5.34 -6.83 -3.67
CA GLU A 183 4.77 -5.65 -4.34
C GLU A 183 5.38 -4.32 -3.85
N THR A 184 6.44 -4.37 -3.05
CA THR A 184 7.06 -3.20 -2.41
C THR A 184 8.46 -2.94 -2.96
N ASP A 185 8.77 -1.67 -3.24
CA ASP A 185 10.12 -1.27 -3.66
C ASP A 185 11.05 -1.14 -2.44
N ARG A 186 10.54 -0.64 -1.30
CA ARG A 186 11.31 -0.46 -0.08
C ARG A 186 10.48 -0.73 1.17
N VAL A 187 11.06 -1.51 2.08
CA VAL A 187 10.48 -1.84 3.38
C VAL A 187 11.20 -1.06 4.48
N ILE A 188 10.44 -0.57 5.46
CA ILE A 188 10.95 0.09 6.66
C ILE A 188 10.35 -0.62 7.88
N CYS A 189 11.20 -1.21 8.70
CA CYS A 189 10.80 -1.86 9.96
C CYS A 189 10.78 -0.84 11.08
N ILE A 190 9.66 -0.76 11.80
CA ILE A 190 9.47 0.19 12.90
C ILE A 190 9.15 -0.55 14.19
N ASN A 191 9.84 -0.15 15.27
CA ASN A 191 9.54 -0.52 16.65
C ASN A 191 9.90 0.65 17.58
N GLY A 192 9.12 1.74 17.51
CA GLY A 192 9.44 3.00 18.18
C GLY A 192 10.55 3.79 17.47
N HIS A 193 11.41 3.15 16.71
CA HIS A 193 12.45 3.69 15.84
C HIS A 193 12.56 2.84 14.57
N ILE A 194 13.34 3.26 13.59
CA ILE A 194 13.64 2.43 12.42
C ILE A 194 14.67 1.39 12.82
N CYS A 195 14.27 0.10 12.81
CA CYS A 195 15.16 -1.03 13.12
C CYS A 195 15.94 -1.48 11.88
N CYS A 196 15.28 -1.53 10.72
CA CYS A 196 15.89 -1.88 9.44
C CYS A 196 15.15 -1.19 8.30
N SER A 197 15.83 -0.99 7.18
CA SER A 197 15.24 -0.41 5.96
C SER A 197 16.03 -0.85 4.74
N GLY A 198 15.35 -1.19 3.66
CA GLY A 198 15.99 -1.60 2.39
C GLY A 198 15.03 -2.27 1.43
N ALA A 199 15.57 -2.88 0.40
CA ALA A 199 14.80 -3.74 -0.50
C ALA A 199 14.21 -4.94 0.28
N PRO A 200 13.04 -5.48 -0.11
CA PRO A 200 12.38 -6.58 0.59
C PRO A 200 13.31 -7.77 0.89
N THR A 201 14.12 -8.19 -0.07
CA THR A 201 15.08 -9.30 0.08
C THR A 201 16.17 -9.02 1.11
N GLN A 202 16.66 -7.78 1.19
CA GLN A 202 17.67 -7.39 2.17
C GLN A 202 17.10 -7.35 3.60
N VAL A 203 15.84 -6.84 3.71
CA VAL A 203 15.17 -6.73 4.99
C VAL A 203 14.78 -8.09 5.55
N SER A 204 14.29 -9.01 4.72
CA SER A 204 13.88 -10.36 5.15
C SER A 204 15.01 -11.17 5.80
N ASP A 205 16.25 -10.92 5.42
CA ASP A 205 17.44 -11.60 5.93
C ASP A 205 18.11 -10.86 7.10
N SER A 206 17.62 -9.65 7.43
CA SER A 206 18.24 -8.86 8.50
C SER A 206 17.96 -9.44 9.89
N PRO A 207 18.96 -9.42 10.81
CA PRO A 207 18.77 -9.89 12.17
C PRO A 207 17.66 -9.16 12.92
N GLU A 208 17.50 -7.86 12.67
CA GLU A 208 16.50 -7.00 13.29
C GLU A 208 15.07 -7.42 12.87
N TYR A 209 14.88 -7.72 11.58
CA TYR A 209 13.62 -8.24 11.07
C TYR A 209 13.31 -9.62 11.69
N LEU A 210 14.29 -10.52 11.74
CA LEU A 210 14.13 -11.84 12.33
C LEU A 210 13.84 -11.77 13.84
N ALA A 211 14.39 -10.80 14.54
CA ALA A 211 14.10 -10.55 15.96
C ALA A 211 12.67 -10.07 16.19
N LEU A 212 12.11 -9.23 15.27
CA LEU A 212 10.75 -8.69 15.38
C LEU A 212 9.65 -9.68 14.99
N PHE A 213 9.91 -10.50 13.96
CA PHE A 213 8.86 -11.33 13.32
C PHE A 213 9.14 -12.84 13.41
N GLY A 214 10.33 -13.25 13.86
CA GLY A 214 10.76 -14.63 13.88
C GLY A 214 11.10 -15.16 12.47
N ARG A 215 11.70 -16.36 12.40
CA ARG A 215 11.77 -17.10 11.14
C ARG A 215 10.38 -17.65 10.86
N GLN A 216 9.67 -17.06 9.94
CA GLN A 216 8.40 -17.61 9.45
C GLN A 216 8.70 -18.83 8.56
N THR A 217 9.04 -19.95 9.18
CA THR A 217 9.12 -21.23 8.50
C THR A 217 7.71 -21.80 8.36
N LYS A 218 6.96 -21.34 7.34
CA LYS A 218 5.93 -22.18 6.73
C LYS A 218 6.55 -22.79 5.47
N PRO A 219 6.79 -24.10 5.42
CA PRO A 219 7.17 -24.78 4.18
C PRO A 219 5.95 -24.76 3.27
N GLY A 220 6.04 -24.08 2.13
CA GLY A 220 5.01 -24.20 1.11
C GLY A 220 4.74 -23.01 0.19
N LEU A 221 5.38 -21.86 0.33
CA LEU A 221 5.28 -20.81 -0.68
C LEU A 221 6.67 -20.49 -1.24
N ALA A 222 6.94 -21.05 -2.41
CA ALA A 222 8.09 -20.68 -3.22
C ALA A 222 7.96 -19.19 -3.60
N VAL A 223 8.98 -18.41 -3.29
CA VAL A 223 9.13 -17.04 -3.78
C VAL A 223 9.28 -17.14 -5.30
N TYR A 224 8.26 -16.75 -6.04
CA TYR A 224 8.35 -16.61 -7.50
C TYR A 224 9.21 -15.38 -7.80
N HIS A 225 10.48 -15.59 -8.10
CA HIS A 225 11.32 -14.58 -8.71
C HIS A 225 10.94 -14.48 -10.20
N HIS A 226 10.27 -13.42 -10.62
CA HIS A 226 10.23 -13.05 -12.03
C HIS A 226 11.60 -12.48 -12.41
N LEU A 227 12.49 -13.35 -12.87
CA LEU A 227 13.64 -12.93 -13.67
C LEU A 227 13.13 -12.64 -15.09
N HIS A 228 13.05 -11.37 -15.45
CA HIS A 228 12.91 -10.96 -16.83
C HIS A 228 14.26 -11.13 -17.50
N ASP A 229 14.47 -12.29 -18.10
CA ASP A 229 15.59 -12.51 -19.01
C ASP A 229 15.09 -12.29 -20.45
N HIS A 230 15.43 -11.15 -21.01
CA HIS A 230 15.25 -10.86 -22.44
C HIS A 230 16.52 -11.30 -23.15
N SER A 231 16.57 -12.55 -23.61
CA SER A 231 17.48 -12.97 -24.66
C SER A 231 16.68 -13.49 -25.85
N HIS A 232 16.58 -12.65 -26.89
CA HIS A 232 16.22 -13.06 -28.22
C HIS A 232 17.42 -13.79 -28.82
N ASP A 233 17.26 -15.08 -29.08
CA ASP A 233 18.09 -15.75 -30.09
C ASP A 233 17.19 -16.64 -30.95
N CYS A 234 17.04 -16.19 -32.19
CA CYS A 234 16.46 -16.95 -33.29
C CYS A 234 17.58 -17.76 -33.92
N ALA A 235 17.50 -19.08 -33.81
CA ALA A 235 18.24 -19.93 -34.77
C ALA A 235 17.32 -21.10 -35.14
N HIS A 236 16.90 -21.07 -36.40
CA HIS A 236 16.34 -22.19 -37.12
C HIS A 236 17.38 -23.28 -37.28
N ASP A 237 17.01 -24.53 -36.99
CA ASP A 237 17.49 -25.67 -37.79
C ASP A 237 16.54 -26.85 -37.64
N HIS A 238 15.95 -27.20 -38.78
CA HIS A 238 15.34 -28.49 -39.02
C HIS A 238 16.41 -29.52 -39.41
N PRO A 239 16.30 -30.76 -39.02
CA PRO A 239 16.41 -31.78 -40.07
C PRO A 239 15.26 -32.81 -40.07
N LEU A 240 15.03 -33.24 -41.29
CA LEU A 240 14.02 -34.15 -41.80
C LEU A 240 14.08 -35.56 -41.21
N ALA A 241 12.92 -36.19 -41.35
CA ALA A 241 12.59 -37.58 -41.09
C ALA A 241 13.45 -38.60 -41.84
N THR A 242 13.64 -39.76 -41.21
CA THR A 242 13.66 -41.04 -41.93
C THR A 242 12.93 -42.10 -41.12
N SER A 243 11.92 -42.65 -41.77
CA SER A 243 11.25 -43.90 -41.51
C SER A 243 12.23 -45.08 -41.53
N ASN A 244 12.01 -46.10 -40.67
CA ASN A 244 11.93 -47.53 -41.11
C ASN A 244 11.43 -48.42 -39.99
N GLU A 245 10.40 -49.11 -40.31
CA GLU A 245 9.96 -50.47 -40.11
C GLU A 245 10.92 -51.44 -39.37
N THR A 246 10.46 -52.09 -38.37
CA THR A 246 10.03 -53.51 -38.27
C THR A 246 9.29 -53.72 -36.94
#